data_c3f2cc7f9013f4bdd8d72b26a45bbf53
#
_entry.id   c3f2cc7f9013f4bdd8d72b26a45bbf53
#
_cell.length_a   1.000
_cell.length_b   1.000
_cell.length_c   1.000
_cell.angle_alpha   90.00
_cell.angle_beta   90.00
_cell.angle_gamma   90.00
#
_symmetry.space_group_name_H-M   'P 1'
#
loop_
_entity.id
_entity.type
_entity.pdbx_description
1 polymer ?
#
loop_
_entity_poly.entity_id
_entity_poly.type
_entity_poly.pdbx_seq_one_letter_code
_entity_poly.pdbx_strand_id
1 'polypeptide(L)'
;MTDIDPLIRGFFHAQDALTAAASNNAGTIIWQIVLQIVLIALNAVFACAEIAVLSVSDAKLAILVESGNKRAKRLAKLTKQPARFLATIQVAITLAGFLASAFAAENFAQYIKQLIPNIPESLCIIVITILLSYVTLVFGELVPKRVAMKKSESLALSISGLLNFVSTIFAPLVWLLTVSTNGVLRLMHIDPNGDDEEVTEEEIRMMVDAGGEKGTIDRSEQEIIQNVFEFDDKPVGEFATHRTDISRILIIALAFELP
;
A
#
# COMPACT_ATOMS: atom_id res chain seq x y z
N MET A 1 63.15 -39.79 10.91
CA MET A 1 62.30 -38.64 10.56
C MET A 1 61.81 -38.94 9.18
N THR A 2 60.59 -39.51 9.10
CA THR A 2 60.05 -40.19 7.91
C THR A 2 59.62 -39.13 6.89
N ASP A 3 60.30 -39.12 5.74
CA ASP A 3 59.87 -38.36 4.56
C ASP A 3 58.51 -38.91 4.09
N ILE A 4 57.49 -38.12 4.28
CA ILE A 4 56.15 -38.41 3.75
C ILE A 4 56.26 -38.32 2.22
N ASP A 5 55.89 -39.41 1.55
CA ASP A 5 55.88 -39.54 0.10
C ASP A 5 55.27 -38.30 -0.57
N PRO A 6 55.94 -37.69 -1.56
CA PRO A 6 55.44 -36.52 -2.28
C PRO A 6 54.01 -36.68 -2.83
N LEU A 7 53.62 -37.90 -3.19
CA LEU A 7 52.26 -38.23 -3.63
C LEU A 7 51.20 -38.04 -2.52
N ILE A 8 51.55 -38.47 -1.29
CA ILE A 8 50.69 -38.32 -0.13
C ILE A 8 50.53 -36.85 0.25
N ARG A 9 51.62 -36.06 0.19
CA ARG A 9 51.57 -34.61 0.41
C ARG A 9 50.71 -33.89 -0.64
N GLY A 10 50.83 -34.27 -1.92
CA GLY A 10 50.00 -33.77 -3.01
C GLY A 10 48.51 -34.07 -2.81
N PHE A 11 48.18 -35.27 -2.29
CA PHE A 11 46.81 -35.63 -2.00
C PHE A 11 46.16 -34.79 -0.88
N PHE A 12 46.91 -34.54 0.21
CA PHE A 12 46.45 -33.66 1.30
C PHE A 12 46.27 -32.22 0.83
N HIS A 13 47.19 -31.65 0.05
CA HIS A 13 47.01 -30.33 -0.52
C HIS A 13 45.83 -30.21 -1.48
N ALA A 14 45.58 -31.25 -2.29
CA ALA A 14 44.38 -31.29 -3.16
C ALA A 14 43.09 -31.39 -2.33
N GLN A 15 43.10 -32.16 -1.25
CA GLN A 15 41.96 -32.28 -0.35
C GLN A 15 41.68 -30.97 0.41
N ASP A 16 42.74 -30.30 0.90
CA ASP A 16 42.61 -28.99 1.55
C ASP A 16 42.11 -27.92 0.57
N ALA A 17 42.58 -27.92 -0.66
CA ALA A 17 42.11 -27.02 -1.71
C ALA A 17 40.62 -27.25 -2.08
N LEU A 18 40.20 -28.53 -2.16
CA LEU A 18 38.83 -28.88 -2.41
C LEU A 18 37.90 -28.51 -1.26
N THR A 19 38.32 -28.70 0.00
CA THR A 19 37.56 -28.29 1.17
C THR A 19 37.46 -26.78 1.30
N ALA A 20 38.53 -26.06 1.00
CA ALA A 20 38.55 -24.59 0.97
C ALA A 20 37.66 -24.03 -0.15
N ALA A 21 37.70 -24.64 -1.35
CA ALA A 21 36.83 -24.28 -2.46
C ALA A 21 35.36 -24.57 -2.13
N ALA A 22 35.04 -25.72 -1.50
CA ALA A 22 33.69 -26.07 -1.05
C ALA A 22 33.18 -25.11 0.04
N SER A 23 34.01 -24.70 0.99
CA SER A 23 33.67 -23.76 2.04
C SER A 23 33.41 -22.35 1.48
N ASN A 24 34.20 -21.90 0.53
CA ASN A 24 34.00 -20.62 -0.17
C ASN A 24 32.70 -20.64 -0.98
N ASN A 25 32.40 -21.74 -1.67
CA ASN A 25 31.12 -21.87 -2.39
C ASN A 25 29.91 -21.88 -1.45
N ALA A 26 30.00 -22.59 -0.30
CA ALA A 26 28.92 -22.60 0.69
C ALA A 26 28.68 -21.20 1.28
N GLY A 27 29.74 -20.46 1.61
CA GLY A 27 29.62 -19.08 2.10
C GLY A 27 28.99 -18.14 1.06
N THR A 28 29.35 -18.28 -0.21
CA THR A 28 28.78 -17.52 -1.31
C THR A 28 27.29 -17.82 -1.49
N ILE A 29 26.89 -19.09 -1.47
CA ILE A 29 25.49 -19.50 -1.60
C ILE A 29 24.66 -18.95 -0.44
N ILE A 30 25.14 -19.07 0.79
CA ILE A 30 24.45 -18.53 1.97
C ILE A 30 24.24 -17.02 1.83
N TRP A 31 25.27 -16.29 1.42
CA TRP A 31 25.17 -14.85 1.20
C TRP A 31 24.14 -14.48 0.11
N GLN A 32 24.13 -15.21 -1.00
CA GLN A 32 23.17 -15.03 -2.08
C GLN A 32 21.74 -15.26 -1.62
N ILE A 33 21.51 -16.32 -0.83
CA ILE A 33 20.18 -16.61 -0.24
C ILE A 33 19.76 -15.51 0.73
N VAL A 34 20.67 -15.07 1.60
CA VAL A 34 20.38 -14.00 2.56
C VAL A 34 20.01 -12.71 1.83
N LEU A 35 20.78 -12.32 0.80
CA LEU A 35 20.48 -11.13 0.01
C LEU A 35 19.13 -11.25 -0.70
N GLN A 36 18.82 -12.43 -1.26
CA GLN A 36 17.54 -12.69 -1.89
C GLN A 36 16.37 -12.54 -0.89
N ILE A 37 16.52 -13.08 0.31
CA ILE A 37 15.51 -12.92 1.38
C ILE A 37 15.34 -11.45 1.76
N VAL A 38 16.44 -10.69 1.84
CA VAL A 38 16.39 -9.25 2.13
C VAL A 38 15.65 -8.48 1.03
N LEU A 39 15.88 -8.80 -0.24
CA LEU A 39 15.16 -8.17 -1.36
C LEU A 39 13.66 -8.49 -1.33
N ILE A 40 13.29 -9.74 -1.05
CA ILE A 40 11.88 -10.13 -0.88
C ILE A 40 11.24 -9.44 0.32
N ALA A 41 11.95 -9.34 1.45
CA ALA A 41 11.49 -8.65 2.64
C ALA A 41 11.31 -7.14 2.40
N LEU A 42 12.21 -6.52 1.63
CA LEU A 42 12.09 -5.12 1.24
C LEU A 42 10.82 -4.89 0.40
N ASN A 43 10.57 -5.78 -0.59
CA ASN A 43 9.34 -5.76 -1.37
C ASN A 43 8.10 -5.92 -0.49
N ALA A 44 8.13 -6.83 0.48
CA ALA A 44 7.06 -7.06 1.45
C ALA A 44 6.75 -5.83 2.29
N VAL A 45 7.77 -5.09 2.73
CA VAL A 45 7.60 -3.84 3.49
C VAL A 45 6.90 -2.77 2.65
N PHE A 46 7.28 -2.60 1.39
CA PHE A 46 6.62 -1.63 0.50
C PHE A 46 5.19 -2.05 0.14
N ALA A 47 4.96 -3.32 -0.17
CA ALA A 47 3.62 -3.85 -0.43
C ALA A 47 2.68 -3.73 0.79
N CYS A 48 3.22 -3.96 1.99
CA CYS A 48 2.52 -3.72 3.25
C CYS A 48 2.19 -2.23 3.43
N ALA A 49 3.15 -1.34 3.15
CA ALA A 49 3.01 0.10 3.29
C ALA A 49 1.93 0.67 2.36
N GLU A 50 1.87 0.20 1.11
CA GLU A 50 0.85 0.58 0.14
C GLU A 50 -0.56 0.40 0.72
N ILE A 51 -0.88 -0.82 1.10
CA ILE A 51 -2.22 -1.16 1.61
C ILE A 51 -2.47 -0.54 2.99
N ALA A 52 -1.46 -0.52 3.87
CA ALA A 52 -1.61 0.07 5.19
C ALA A 52 -2.03 1.55 5.11
N VAL A 53 -1.38 2.33 4.25
CA VAL A 53 -1.66 3.76 4.10
C VAL A 53 -3.02 4.00 3.44
N LEU A 54 -3.36 3.25 2.39
CA LEU A 54 -4.65 3.36 1.70
C LEU A 54 -5.84 2.94 2.58
N SER A 55 -5.61 2.07 3.56
CA SER A 55 -6.67 1.56 4.46
C SER A 55 -6.82 2.36 5.76
N VAL A 56 -6.02 3.40 5.98
CA VAL A 56 -6.17 4.27 7.16
C VAL A 56 -7.33 5.24 6.93
N SER A 57 -8.23 5.33 7.91
CA SER A 57 -9.31 6.32 7.89
C SER A 57 -8.76 7.74 8.12
N ASP A 58 -9.12 8.66 7.23
CA ASP A 58 -8.72 10.07 7.33
C ASP A 58 -9.19 10.72 8.62
N ALA A 59 -10.39 10.38 9.10
CA ALA A 59 -10.93 10.87 10.37
C ALA A 59 -10.06 10.44 11.56
N LYS A 60 -9.62 9.17 11.62
CA LYS A 60 -8.71 8.68 12.66
C LYS A 60 -7.34 9.34 12.56
N LEU A 61 -6.84 9.51 11.34
CA LEU A 61 -5.55 10.16 11.11
C LEU A 61 -5.58 11.61 11.59
N ALA A 62 -6.66 12.36 11.33
CA ALA A 62 -6.86 13.72 11.80
C ALA A 62 -6.80 13.81 13.33
N ILE A 63 -7.52 12.94 14.05
CA ILE A 63 -7.49 12.88 15.52
C ILE A 63 -6.06 12.63 16.05
N LEU A 64 -5.31 11.73 15.42
CA LEU A 64 -3.92 11.44 15.80
C LEU A 64 -2.98 12.61 15.50
N VAL A 65 -3.24 13.38 14.47
CA VAL A 65 -2.49 14.60 14.15
C VAL A 65 -2.75 15.69 15.18
N GLU A 66 -4.00 15.90 15.59
CA GLU A 66 -4.40 16.85 16.63
C GLU A 66 -3.81 16.49 18.01
N SER A 67 -3.74 15.20 18.34
CA SER A 67 -3.07 14.71 19.55
C SER A 67 -1.55 14.93 19.55
N GLY A 68 -0.98 15.48 18.49
CA GLY A 68 0.45 15.81 18.40
C GLY A 68 1.35 14.65 17.98
N ASN A 69 0.81 13.52 17.52
CA ASN A 69 1.59 12.36 17.10
C ASN A 69 2.47 12.68 15.88
N LYS A 70 3.80 12.65 16.07
CA LYS A 70 4.79 12.97 15.01
C LYS A 70 4.73 11.99 13.83
N ARG A 71 4.35 10.72 14.06
CA ARG A 71 4.23 9.71 13.00
C ARG A 71 2.98 9.96 12.16
N ALA A 72 1.87 10.32 12.82
CA ALA A 72 0.63 10.70 12.14
C ALA A 72 0.81 11.96 11.29
N LYS A 73 1.53 12.98 11.78
CA LYS A 73 1.84 14.19 11.00
C LYS A 73 2.65 13.89 9.73
N ARG A 74 3.61 12.95 9.81
CA ARG A 74 4.37 12.50 8.62
C ARG A 74 3.48 11.74 7.64
N LEU A 75 2.63 10.86 8.15
CA LEU A 75 1.71 10.09 7.33
C LEU A 75 0.71 11.02 6.63
N ALA A 76 0.08 11.94 7.34
CA ALA A 76 -0.85 12.93 6.79
C ALA A 76 -0.22 13.81 5.70
N LYS A 77 1.09 14.10 5.79
CA LYS A 77 1.80 14.81 4.73
C LYS A 77 1.93 13.98 3.46
N LEU A 78 2.10 12.66 3.59
CA LEU A 78 2.21 11.75 2.46
C LEU A 78 0.84 11.52 1.80
N THR A 79 -0.23 11.38 2.59
CA THR A 79 -1.60 11.16 2.07
C THR A 79 -2.23 12.39 1.44
N LYS A 80 -1.73 13.59 1.72
CA LYS A 80 -2.16 14.82 1.02
C LYS A 80 -1.89 14.83 -0.49
N GLN A 81 -1.00 13.98 -0.98
CA GLN A 81 -0.68 13.82 -2.40
C GLN A 81 -0.73 12.33 -2.76
N PRO A 82 -1.93 11.73 -2.82
CA PRO A 82 -2.09 10.28 -2.98
C PRO A 82 -1.45 9.76 -4.27
N ALA A 83 -1.62 10.44 -5.39
CA ALA A 83 -1.03 10.03 -6.67
C ALA A 83 0.51 9.96 -6.60
N ARG A 84 1.15 10.97 -5.98
CA ARG A 84 2.60 10.99 -5.81
C ARG A 84 3.10 9.91 -4.84
N PHE A 85 2.36 9.69 -3.78
CA PHE A 85 2.64 8.62 -2.81
C PHE A 85 2.57 7.24 -3.47
N LEU A 86 1.49 6.95 -4.19
CA LEU A 86 1.31 5.69 -4.92
C LEU A 86 2.42 5.47 -5.96
N ALA A 87 2.73 6.48 -6.76
CA ALA A 87 3.85 6.41 -7.71
C ALA A 87 5.19 6.09 -7.01
N THR A 88 5.46 6.69 -5.85
CA THR A 88 6.67 6.44 -5.08
C THR A 88 6.77 4.98 -4.63
N ILE A 89 5.69 4.45 -4.06
CA ILE A 89 5.65 3.06 -3.60
C ILE A 89 5.72 2.09 -4.77
N GLN A 90 5.01 2.37 -5.85
CA GLN A 90 5.03 1.52 -7.04
C GLN A 90 6.44 1.42 -7.64
N VAL A 91 7.16 2.54 -7.69
CA VAL A 91 8.58 2.54 -8.10
C VAL A 91 9.42 1.66 -7.17
N ALA A 92 9.25 1.79 -5.85
CA ALA A 92 10.02 1.02 -4.89
C ALA A 92 9.75 -0.50 -5.00
N ILE A 93 8.48 -0.91 -5.11
CA ILE A 93 8.06 -2.30 -5.30
C ILE A 93 8.63 -2.85 -6.61
N THR A 94 8.48 -2.11 -7.72
CA THR A 94 8.94 -2.53 -9.04
C THR A 94 10.45 -2.71 -9.08
N LEU A 95 11.21 -1.75 -8.55
CA LEU A 95 12.67 -1.84 -8.48
C LEU A 95 13.14 -2.99 -7.58
N ALA A 96 12.52 -3.16 -6.41
CA ALA A 96 12.85 -4.27 -5.51
C ALA A 96 12.57 -5.63 -6.18
N GLY A 97 11.44 -5.77 -6.87
CA GLY A 97 11.07 -6.97 -7.62
C GLY A 97 12.01 -7.26 -8.78
N PHE A 98 12.36 -6.26 -9.58
CA PHE A 98 13.32 -6.42 -10.67
C PHE A 98 14.71 -6.77 -10.18
N LEU A 99 15.20 -6.12 -9.13
CA LEU A 99 16.49 -6.45 -8.53
C LEU A 99 16.50 -7.88 -7.99
N ALA A 100 15.45 -8.30 -7.31
CA ALA A 100 15.32 -9.68 -6.80
C ALA A 100 15.32 -10.71 -7.94
N SER A 101 14.60 -10.43 -9.03
CA SER A 101 14.51 -11.32 -10.19
C SER A 101 15.84 -11.40 -10.96
N ALA A 102 16.46 -10.24 -11.24
CA ALA A 102 17.75 -10.18 -11.94
C ALA A 102 18.86 -10.87 -11.13
N PHE A 103 18.92 -10.60 -9.83
CA PHE A 103 19.87 -11.22 -8.94
C PHE A 103 19.72 -12.75 -8.89
N ALA A 104 18.49 -13.23 -8.86
CA ALA A 104 18.22 -14.65 -8.87
C ALA A 104 18.58 -15.33 -10.19
N ALA A 105 18.23 -14.70 -11.31
CA ALA A 105 18.55 -15.24 -12.63
C ALA A 105 20.08 -15.39 -12.81
N GLU A 106 20.86 -14.39 -12.38
CA GLU A 106 22.32 -14.42 -12.48
C GLU A 106 22.96 -15.44 -11.55
N ASN A 107 22.48 -15.54 -10.30
CA ASN A 107 23.18 -16.33 -9.29
C ASN A 107 22.66 -17.74 -9.14
N PHE A 108 21.33 -18.00 -9.31
CA PHE A 108 20.75 -19.30 -9.04
C PHE A 108 20.61 -20.21 -10.27
N ALA A 109 20.54 -19.66 -11.49
CA ALA A 109 20.39 -20.45 -12.71
C ALA A 109 21.56 -21.45 -12.90
N GLN A 110 22.77 -21.07 -12.52
CA GLN A 110 23.96 -21.92 -12.59
C GLN A 110 23.85 -23.15 -11.71
N TYR A 111 23.19 -23.09 -10.55
CA TYR A 111 23.01 -24.25 -9.67
C TYR A 111 22.03 -25.26 -10.25
N ILE A 112 20.98 -24.79 -10.95
CA ILE A 112 20.07 -25.68 -11.70
C ILE A 112 20.82 -26.38 -12.83
N LYS A 113 21.65 -25.65 -13.56
CA LYS A 113 22.46 -26.23 -14.64
C LYS A 113 23.44 -27.29 -14.15
N GLN A 114 24.03 -27.09 -12.96
CA GLN A 114 24.91 -28.11 -12.34
C GLN A 114 24.14 -29.37 -11.94
N LEU A 115 22.87 -29.22 -11.50
CA LEU A 115 22.04 -30.34 -11.09
C LEU A 115 21.54 -31.15 -12.32
N ILE A 116 21.29 -30.46 -13.44
CA ILE A 116 20.76 -31.07 -14.68
C ILE A 116 21.58 -30.57 -15.89
N PRO A 117 22.73 -31.18 -16.19
CA PRO A 117 23.68 -30.65 -17.18
C PRO A 117 23.13 -30.54 -18.63
N ASN A 118 22.10 -31.34 -18.97
CA ASN A 118 21.55 -31.40 -20.32
C ASN A 118 20.49 -30.31 -20.62
N ILE A 119 20.16 -29.46 -19.65
CA ILE A 119 19.18 -28.38 -19.86
C ILE A 119 19.90 -27.12 -20.46
N PRO A 120 19.31 -26.47 -21.46
CA PRO A 120 19.77 -25.17 -21.93
C PRO A 120 19.75 -24.12 -20.80
N GLU A 121 20.77 -23.26 -20.74
CA GLU A 121 20.88 -22.24 -19.70
C GLU A 121 19.69 -21.28 -19.67
N SER A 122 19.16 -20.92 -20.85
CA SER A 122 17.94 -20.10 -20.97
C SER A 122 16.73 -20.73 -20.27
N LEU A 123 16.59 -22.05 -20.33
CA LEU A 123 15.51 -22.74 -19.65
C LEU A 123 15.71 -22.75 -18.12
N CYS A 124 16.94 -22.87 -17.65
CA CYS A 124 17.27 -22.73 -16.22
C CYS A 124 16.89 -21.36 -15.68
N ILE A 125 17.19 -20.30 -16.45
CA ILE A 125 16.81 -18.92 -16.10
C ILE A 125 15.28 -18.77 -16.02
N ILE A 126 14.55 -19.29 -17.01
CA ILE A 126 13.08 -19.24 -17.00
C ILE A 126 12.51 -19.96 -15.78
N VAL A 127 12.96 -21.17 -15.48
CA VAL A 127 12.47 -21.96 -14.34
C VAL A 127 12.72 -21.24 -13.02
N ILE A 128 13.94 -20.73 -12.80
CA ILE A 128 14.28 -20.02 -11.56
C ILE A 128 13.47 -18.70 -11.44
N THR A 129 13.28 -18.00 -12.54
CA THR A 129 12.49 -16.77 -12.56
C THR A 129 11.03 -17.05 -12.19
N ILE A 130 10.41 -18.09 -12.74
CA ILE A 130 9.02 -18.48 -12.40
C ILE A 130 8.92 -18.89 -10.92
N LEU A 131 9.83 -19.73 -10.45
CA LEU A 131 9.84 -20.18 -9.06
C LEU A 131 9.98 -19.02 -8.09
N LEU A 132 10.93 -18.14 -8.37
CA LEU A 132 11.19 -16.98 -7.52
C LEU A 132 10.08 -15.94 -7.61
N SER A 133 9.50 -15.72 -8.80
CA SER A 133 8.33 -14.85 -8.96
C SER A 133 7.17 -15.34 -8.09
N TYR A 134 6.92 -16.63 -8.04
CA TYR A 134 5.91 -17.22 -7.17
C TYR A 134 6.21 -16.93 -5.68
N VAL A 135 7.44 -17.17 -5.24
CA VAL A 135 7.85 -16.92 -3.84
C VAL A 135 7.75 -15.43 -3.50
N THR A 136 8.22 -14.57 -4.40
CA THR A 136 8.17 -13.10 -4.21
C THR A 136 6.73 -12.60 -4.21
N LEU A 137 5.87 -13.11 -5.09
CA LEU A 137 4.46 -12.75 -5.13
C LEU A 137 3.75 -13.13 -3.83
N VAL A 138 3.96 -14.35 -3.33
CA VAL A 138 3.29 -14.82 -2.11
C VAL A 138 3.83 -14.10 -0.88
N PHE A 139 5.15 -14.15 -0.65
CA PHE A 139 5.76 -13.65 0.60
C PHE A 139 6.17 -12.19 0.54
N GLY A 140 6.47 -11.68 -0.65
CA GLY A 140 6.86 -10.29 -0.88
C GLY A 140 5.69 -9.35 -1.17
N GLU A 141 4.48 -9.88 -1.48
CA GLU A 141 3.36 -9.02 -1.88
C GLU A 141 2.03 -9.46 -1.26
N LEU A 142 1.48 -10.63 -1.59
CA LEU A 142 0.11 -11.01 -1.22
C LEU A 142 -0.09 -11.17 0.29
N VAL A 143 0.82 -11.87 0.97
CA VAL A 143 0.73 -12.06 2.43
C VAL A 143 0.91 -10.74 3.16
N PRO A 144 1.92 -9.90 2.87
CA PRO A 144 2.09 -8.58 3.47
C PRO A 144 0.87 -7.66 3.27
N LYS A 145 0.28 -7.62 2.07
CA LYS A 145 -0.93 -6.84 1.80
C LYS A 145 -2.11 -7.31 2.66
N ARG A 146 -2.32 -8.62 2.80
CA ARG A 146 -3.39 -9.14 3.68
C ARG A 146 -3.19 -8.82 5.16
N VAL A 147 -1.94 -8.86 5.63
CA VAL A 147 -1.60 -8.44 7.00
C VAL A 147 -1.87 -6.95 7.19
N ALA A 148 -1.50 -6.12 6.21
CA ALA A 148 -1.70 -4.68 6.23
C ALA A 148 -3.19 -4.29 6.30
N MET A 149 -4.07 -4.99 5.58
CA MET A 149 -5.53 -4.77 5.66
C MET A 149 -6.09 -4.98 7.07
N LYS A 150 -5.51 -5.91 7.85
CA LYS A 150 -5.98 -6.20 9.22
C LYS A 150 -5.41 -5.26 10.29
N LYS A 151 -4.24 -4.67 10.05
CA LYS A 151 -3.49 -3.84 11.03
C LYS A 151 -3.01 -2.53 10.41
N SER A 152 -3.83 -1.91 9.54
CA SER A 152 -3.45 -0.77 8.72
C SER A 152 -2.90 0.40 9.52
N GLU A 153 -3.58 0.84 10.56
CA GLU A 153 -3.20 2.00 11.36
C GLU A 153 -1.82 1.84 12.03
N SER A 154 -1.61 0.74 12.74
CA SER A 154 -0.34 0.47 13.43
C SER A 154 0.84 0.36 12.46
N LEU A 155 0.63 -0.31 11.33
CA LEU A 155 1.65 -0.50 10.30
C LEU A 155 1.95 0.79 9.57
N ALA A 156 0.94 1.57 9.14
CA ALA A 156 1.12 2.84 8.48
C ALA A 156 1.92 3.84 9.34
N LEU A 157 1.58 3.94 10.62
CA LEU A 157 2.30 4.80 11.57
C LEU A 157 3.76 4.33 11.78
N SER A 158 3.98 3.01 11.87
CA SER A 158 5.32 2.45 12.08
C SER A 158 6.24 2.71 10.88
N ILE A 159 5.71 2.55 9.66
CA ILE A 159 6.46 2.64 8.40
C ILE A 159 6.57 4.10 7.90
N SER A 160 5.79 5.04 8.46
CA SER A 160 5.74 6.44 8.01
C SER A 160 7.10 7.13 7.89
N GLY A 161 8.07 6.77 8.74
CA GLY A 161 9.44 7.28 8.68
C GLY A 161 10.21 6.78 7.46
N LEU A 162 10.14 5.47 7.20
CA LEU A 162 10.75 4.83 6.03
C LEU A 162 10.16 5.39 4.74
N LEU A 163 8.84 5.53 4.68
CA LEU A 163 8.13 6.07 3.52
C LEU A 163 8.56 7.50 3.19
N ASN A 164 8.71 8.34 4.20
CA ASN A 164 9.18 9.72 3.99
C ASN A 164 10.62 9.75 3.45
N PHE A 165 11.50 8.88 3.93
CA PHE A 165 12.88 8.74 3.44
C PHE A 165 12.90 8.27 1.98
N VAL A 166 12.16 7.22 1.67
CA VAL A 166 12.03 6.66 0.30
C VAL A 166 11.43 7.68 -0.65
N SER A 167 10.37 8.40 -0.25
CA SER A 167 9.76 9.46 -1.04
C SER A 167 10.73 10.60 -1.38
N THR A 168 11.68 10.88 -0.50
CA THR A 168 12.70 11.88 -0.76
C THR A 168 13.75 11.40 -1.76
N ILE A 169 14.21 10.16 -1.64
CA ILE A 169 15.19 9.57 -2.56
C ILE A 169 14.61 9.41 -3.97
N PHE A 170 13.40 8.90 -4.08
CA PHE A 170 12.74 8.67 -5.37
C PHE A 170 12.07 9.93 -5.95
N ALA A 171 12.08 11.07 -5.26
CA ALA A 171 11.45 12.30 -5.72
C ALA A 171 11.79 12.68 -7.18
N PRO A 172 13.07 12.66 -7.64
CA PRO A 172 13.39 13.01 -9.02
C PRO A 172 12.82 12.00 -10.04
N LEU A 173 12.83 10.71 -9.70
CA LEU A 173 12.26 9.66 -10.57
C LEU A 173 10.73 9.75 -10.63
N VAL A 174 10.09 9.97 -9.50
CA VAL A 174 8.62 10.15 -9.42
C VAL A 174 8.20 11.41 -10.18
N TRP A 175 8.96 12.50 -10.09
CA TRP A 175 8.72 13.70 -10.90
C TRP A 175 8.78 13.39 -12.41
N LEU A 176 9.80 12.67 -12.86
CA LEU A 176 9.93 12.27 -14.26
C LEU A 176 8.73 11.42 -14.72
N LEU A 177 8.32 10.44 -13.89
CA LEU A 177 7.15 9.61 -14.17
C LEU A 177 5.87 10.43 -14.24
N THR A 178 5.65 11.35 -13.30
CA THR A 178 4.48 12.23 -13.28
C THR A 178 4.41 13.08 -14.54
N VAL A 179 5.53 13.69 -14.95
CA VAL A 179 5.60 14.48 -16.20
C VAL A 179 5.27 13.62 -17.41
N SER A 180 5.82 12.41 -17.47
CA SER A 180 5.57 11.46 -18.56
C SER A 180 4.10 11.03 -18.62
N THR A 181 3.52 10.68 -17.46
CA THR A 181 2.10 10.28 -17.35
C THR A 181 1.17 11.42 -17.72
N ASN A 182 1.42 12.64 -17.21
CA ASN A 182 0.65 13.83 -17.57
C ASN A 182 0.75 14.15 -19.08
N GLY A 183 1.91 13.91 -19.69
CA GLY A 183 2.10 14.04 -21.12
C GLY A 183 1.20 13.08 -21.91
N VAL A 184 1.13 11.82 -21.49
CA VAL A 184 0.26 10.80 -22.12
C VAL A 184 -1.21 11.13 -21.91
N LEU A 185 -1.63 11.53 -20.69
CA LEU A 185 -3.01 11.92 -20.40
C LEU A 185 -3.47 13.10 -21.28
N ARG A 186 -2.62 14.13 -21.44
CA ARG A 186 -2.91 15.26 -22.35
C ARG A 186 -3.03 14.82 -23.80
N LEU A 187 -2.21 13.85 -24.25
CA LEU A 187 -2.32 13.28 -25.59
C LEU A 187 -3.66 12.55 -25.79
N MET A 188 -4.19 11.94 -24.72
CA MET A 188 -5.51 11.29 -24.69
C MET A 188 -6.66 12.27 -24.45
N HIS A 189 -6.40 13.58 -24.38
CA HIS A 189 -7.37 14.65 -24.09
C HIS A 189 -8.01 14.54 -22.70
N ILE A 190 -7.31 13.93 -21.75
CA ILE A 190 -7.71 13.86 -20.34
C ILE A 190 -6.95 14.95 -19.58
N ASP A 191 -7.66 15.75 -18.80
CA ASP A 191 -7.02 16.75 -17.94
C ASP A 191 -6.40 16.06 -16.71
N PRO A 192 -5.06 16.10 -16.54
CA PRO A 192 -4.41 15.48 -15.40
C PRO A 192 -4.65 16.20 -14.07
N ASN A 193 -5.24 17.41 -14.10
CA ASN A 193 -5.65 18.18 -12.93
C ASN A 193 -7.18 18.28 -12.82
N GLY A 194 -7.92 17.45 -13.54
CA GLY A 194 -9.38 17.36 -13.42
C GLY A 194 -9.77 17.16 -11.95
N ASP A 195 -10.76 17.93 -11.52
CA ASP A 195 -11.17 18.05 -10.12
C ASP A 195 -11.33 16.67 -9.47
N ASP A 196 -10.78 16.54 -8.26
CA ASP A 196 -11.13 15.45 -7.36
C ASP A 196 -12.66 15.40 -7.29
N GLU A 197 -13.25 14.23 -7.54
CA GLU A 197 -14.70 14.04 -7.48
C GLU A 197 -15.20 14.61 -6.16
N GLU A 198 -15.87 15.76 -6.21
CA GLU A 198 -16.56 16.29 -5.05
C GLU A 198 -17.61 15.27 -4.65
N VAL A 199 -17.62 14.92 -3.36
CA VAL A 199 -18.61 13.97 -2.83
C VAL A 199 -20.00 14.54 -3.11
N THR A 200 -20.77 13.83 -3.93
CA THR A 200 -22.13 14.25 -4.30
C THR A 200 -23.13 13.92 -3.20
N GLU A 201 -24.25 14.63 -3.18
CA GLU A 201 -25.34 14.32 -2.25
C GLU A 201 -25.84 12.88 -2.41
N GLU A 202 -25.91 12.38 -3.66
CA GLU A 202 -26.27 11.01 -3.97
C GLU A 202 -25.33 10.00 -3.33
N GLU A 203 -24.01 10.28 -3.31
CA GLU A 203 -23.03 9.40 -2.65
C GLU A 203 -23.23 9.38 -1.13
N ILE A 204 -23.53 10.54 -0.53
CA ILE A 204 -23.84 10.60 0.91
C ILE A 204 -25.11 9.80 1.21
N ARG A 205 -26.16 9.93 0.40
CA ARG A 205 -27.41 9.15 0.53
C ARG A 205 -27.14 7.65 0.45
N MET A 206 -26.34 7.20 -0.54
CA MET A 206 -25.97 5.79 -0.65
C MET A 206 -25.15 5.29 0.56
N MET A 207 -24.28 6.13 1.14
CA MET A 207 -23.55 5.76 2.36
C MET A 207 -24.47 5.63 3.58
N VAL A 208 -25.48 6.48 3.71
CA VAL A 208 -26.49 6.42 4.77
C VAL A 208 -27.33 5.15 4.63
N ASP A 209 -27.78 4.81 3.42
CA ASP A 209 -28.54 3.60 3.13
C ASP A 209 -27.74 2.34 3.46
N ALA A 210 -26.47 2.28 3.02
CA ALA A 210 -25.57 1.19 3.36
C ALA A 210 -25.28 1.08 4.87
N GLY A 211 -25.30 2.20 5.59
CA GLY A 211 -25.22 2.25 7.05
C GLY A 211 -26.46 1.65 7.74
N GLY A 212 -27.62 1.95 7.19
CA GLY A 212 -28.91 1.38 7.65
C GLY A 212 -29.00 -0.13 7.42
N GLU A 213 -28.60 -0.62 6.25
CA GLU A 213 -28.56 -2.06 5.95
C GLU A 213 -27.61 -2.85 6.87
N LYS A 214 -26.49 -2.25 7.27
CA LYS A 214 -25.52 -2.85 8.20
C LYS A 214 -25.91 -2.69 9.67
N GLY A 215 -27.00 -1.99 9.97
CA GLY A 215 -27.45 -1.71 11.35
C GLY A 215 -26.52 -0.76 12.11
N THR A 216 -25.71 0.02 11.43
CA THR A 216 -24.83 1.06 12.02
C THR A 216 -25.60 2.36 12.24
N ILE A 217 -26.62 2.59 11.44
CA ILE A 217 -27.57 3.74 11.48
C ILE A 217 -28.96 3.15 11.71
N ASP A 218 -29.71 3.68 12.68
CA ASP A 218 -31.08 3.27 12.93
C ASP A 218 -32.03 3.84 11.86
N ARG A 219 -33.16 3.17 11.63
CA ARG A 219 -34.15 3.61 10.65
C ARG A 219 -34.65 5.04 10.89
N SER A 220 -34.82 5.43 12.15
CA SER A 220 -35.20 6.79 12.53
C SER A 220 -34.14 7.83 12.19
N GLU A 221 -32.88 7.49 12.37
CA GLU A 221 -31.75 8.34 12.01
C GLU A 221 -31.62 8.48 10.50
N GLN A 222 -31.78 7.38 9.76
CA GLN A 222 -31.78 7.37 8.30
C GLN A 222 -32.88 8.26 7.74
N GLU A 223 -34.11 8.16 8.28
CA GLU A 223 -35.26 8.96 7.88
C GLU A 223 -35.02 10.46 8.16
N ILE A 224 -34.43 10.80 9.30
CA ILE A 224 -34.08 12.19 9.63
C ILE A 224 -33.07 12.75 8.61
N ILE A 225 -32.01 11.98 8.27
CA ILE A 225 -30.99 12.43 7.31
C ILE A 225 -31.61 12.62 5.92
N GLN A 226 -32.46 11.72 5.47
CA GLN A 226 -33.17 11.85 4.19
C GLN A 226 -34.09 13.09 4.18
N ASN A 227 -34.82 13.34 5.27
CA ASN A 227 -35.66 14.52 5.40
C ASN A 227 -34.83 15.84 5.39
N VAL A 228 -33.60 15.83 5.88
CA VAL A 228 -32.67 17.00 5.81
C VAL A 228 -32.35 17.33 4.37
N PHE A 229 -32.02 16.32 3.55
CA PHE A 229 -31.74 16.53 2.11
C PHE A 229 -32.98 16.98 1.33
N GLU A 230 -34.18 16.44 1.65
CA GLU A 230 -35.41 16.88 1.04
C GLU A 230 -35.86 18.29 1.46
N PHE A 231 -35.36 18.75 2.60
CA PHE A 231 -35.73 20.07 3.13
C PHE A 231 -35.20 21.22 2.27
N ASP A 232 -34.01 21.05 1.66
CA ASP A 232 -33.39 22.06 0.81
C ASP A 232 -34.16 22.25 -0.52
N ASP A 233 -34.76 21.17 -1.02
CA ASP A 233 -35.54 21.16 -2.27
C ASP A 233 -37.01 21.61 -2.12
N LYS A 234 -37.51 21.71 -0.88
CA LYS A 234 -38.94 22.05 -0.65
C LYS A 234 -39.15 23.56 -0.61
N PRO A 235 -40.11 24.09 -1.38
CA PRO A 235 -40.45 25.50 -1.33
C PRO A 235 -41.05 25.87 0.03
N VAL A 236 -40.72 27.05 0.53
CA VAL A 236 -41.16 27.56 1.85
C VAL A 236 -42.70 27.45 2.06
N GLY A 237 -43.49 27.46 1.00
CA GLY A 237 -44.96 27.32 1.06
C GLY A 237 -45.46 25.96 1.54
N GLU A 238 -44.65 24.90 1.47
CA GLU A 238 -45.05 23.54 1.89
C GLU A 238 -44.97 23.32 3.41
N PHE A 239 -44.07 24.05 4.10
CA PHE A 239 -43.91 23.93 5.56
C PHE A 239 -44.21 25.22 6.31
N ALA A 240 -44.46 26.32 5.62
CA ALA A 240 -44.84 27.56 6.26
C ALA A 240 -46.26 27.44 6.81
N THR A 241 -46.42 27.62 8.08
CA THR A 241 -47.74 27.72 8.71
C THR A 241 -48.43 28.99 8.21
N HIS A 242 -49.65 28.85 7.69
CA HIS A 242 -50.42 29.99 7.21
C HIS A 242 -50.61 31.04 8.33
N ARG A 243 -50.54 32.32 7.98
CA ARG A 243 -50.65 33.44 8.92
C ARG A 243 -51.96 33.38 9.77
N THR A 244 -53.04 32.82 9.23
CA THR A 244 -54.30 32.59 9.92
C THR A 244 -54.18 31.58 11.06
N ASP A 245 -53.34 30.56 10.92
CA ASP A 245 -53.16 29.51 11.92
C ASP A 245 -52.25 29.99 13.08
N ILE A 246 -51.25 30.85 12.77
CA ILE A 246 -50.44 31.52 13.79
C ILE A 246 -51.31 32.47 14.65
N SER A 247 -52.31 33.17 14.03
CA SER A 247 -53.23 34.05 14.75
C SER A 247 -54.12 33.23 15.75
N ARG A 248 -54.53 32.01 15.40
CA ARG A 248 -55.26 31.11 16.28
C ARG A 248 -54.44 30.66 17.50
N ILE A 249 -53.19 30.36 17.33
CA ILE A 249 -52.27 29.98 18.43
C ILE A 249 -52.10 31.15 19.39
N LEU A 250 -51.92 32.36 18.86
CA LEU A 250 -51.77 33.57 19.70
C LEU A 250 -53.05 33.88 20.49
N ILE A 251 -54.23 33.71 19.94
CA ILE A 251 -55.52 33.93 20.62
C ILE A 251 -55.72 32.88 21.73
N ILE A 252 -55.32 31.62 21.51
CA ILE A 252 -55.42 30.58 22.52
C ILE A 252 -54.43 30.86 23.68
N ALA A 253 -53.21 31.27 23.38
CA ALA A 253 -52.20 31.63 24.40
C ALA A 253 -52.68 32.82 25.26
N LEU A 254 -53.25 33.85 24.66
CA LEU A 254 -53.81 34.98 25.36
C LEU A 254 -55.07 34.63 26.17
N ALA A 255 -55.89 33.68 25.71
CA ALA A 255 -57.07 33.21 26.46
C ALA A 255 -56.71 32.36 27.69
N PHE A 256 -55.54 31.76 27.72
CA PHE A 256 -55.01 31.01 28.88
C PHE A 256 -54.26 31.87 29.91
N GLU A 257 -53.85 33.10 29.55
CA GLU A 257 -53.17 34.04 30.47
C GLU A 257 -54.11 35.03 31.19
N LEU A 258 -55.41 34.97 30.95
CA LEU A 258 -56.39 35.77 31.69
C LEU A 258 -56.94 34.93 32.86
N PRO A 259 -56.80 35.44 34.15
CA PRO A 259 -57.21 34.73 35.34
C PRO A 259 -58.72 34.48 35.45
#